data_79ebcd3e2f6813837b23582fab8d176b
#
_entry.id   79ebcd3e2f6813837b23582fab8d176b
#
_cell.length_a   1.000
_cell.length_b   1.000
_cell.length_c   1.000
_cell.angle_alpha   90.00
_cell.angle_beta   90.00
_cell.angle_gamma   90.00
#
_symmetry.space_group_name_H-M   'P 1'
#
loop_
_entity.id
_entity.type
_entity.pdbx_description
1 polymer ?
#
loop_
_entity_poly.entity_id
_entity_poly.type
_entity_poly.pdbx_seq_one_letter_code
_entity_poly.pdbx_strand_id
1 'polypeptide(L)'
;MQENIRNFSIIAHIDHGKSTLADRLLELTGTIDPKKMMPQFLDSMDLEREKGITIKLKAIRMNYNFEGENYILNLVDTPGHVDFSYEVSRSLEAVEGTILLVDATQGIQAQTLANLGLAKKQNLKIIPVINKIDSPIAKVEESVEELSNLLNVMPDEILRISAKDGTNVLEVLKAIIKDVPPPKHSHTPVNERENFRALIFDSEYDSFKGVIAFVRVMDGEISNGEKIELMATKTPAEVKELGYLNPGFSAQQKLVAGDIGYIATGIKEPGKVTAGDTIIKQFEIRKNPTGSKQSKFEIKPLPGYQEPKPMVFASLYPENPDDFDVLKVALSKLKLNDPALIFEQEMKEALGRGFNCGFLGTLHIEIISERLEREYGLNLVISTPSVVYKIIDNKNKEILIHSAADWPNQSTIKNMEEPWVSLEVIAPSNQMGKLMEILKSLKGNYVETNYLSPERAIIVFETPLRGIIANLYDKIKTASQGYASMNYKMLGFRSAKLVKLEILIAGQKEEAFSRIVAEDEAYFEGKRVVEKLKDVLPPQMFSVALQAAIGGKIIARETIRAYMKDVAGYLYGGDITRKNKLREKQKKGKKLMKQKGRVNVPTKAFLEVFRV
;
A
#
# COMPACT_ATOMS: atom_id res chain seq x y z
N MET A 1 17.10 16.92 30.50
CA MET A 1 15.79 16.47 29.98
C MET A 1 15.92 15.62 28.72
N GLN A 2 16.77 15.99 27.75
CA GLN A 2 16.91 15.21 26.50
C GLN A 2 17.55 13.81 26.70
N GLU A 3 18.42 13.65 27.68
CA GLU A 3 19.09 12.38 28.01
C GLU A 3 18.12 11.27 28.44
N ASN A 4 16.95 11.64 28.95
CA ASN A 4 15.93 10.71 29.41
C ASN A 4 14.79 10.49 28.37
N ILE A 5 14.94 10.97 27.12
CA ILE A 5 13.99 10.67 26.05
C ILE A 5 14.46 9.41 25.30
N ARG A 6 13.51 8.53 24.98
CA ARG A 6 13.73 7.36 24.13
C ARG A 6 12.67 7.32 23.03
N ASN A 7 13.10 7.52 21.79
CA ASN A 7 12.23 7.41 20.63
C ASN A 7 12.46 6.05 19.99
N PHE A 8 11.43 5.25 19.89
CA PHE A 8 11.54 3.91 19.36
C PHE A 8 10.30 3.49 18.57
N SER A 9 10.46 2.46 17.75
CA SER A 9 9.39 1.82 16.99
C SER A 9 9.36 0.32 17.25
N ILE A 10 8.31 -0.35 16.79
CA ILE A 10 8.21 -1.81 16.78
C ILE A 10 8.04 -2.26 15.34
N ILE A 11 9.01 -3.00 14.82
CA ILE A 11 8.94 -3.64 13.51
C ILE A 11 8.66 -5.13 13.66
N ALA A 12 7.70 -5.63 12.92
CA ALA A 12 7.26 -7.01 12.99
C ALA A 12 6.63 -7.46 11.66
N HIS A 13 6.53 -8.76 11.46
CA HIS A 13 5.61 -9.29 10.46
C HIS A 13 4.16 -9.19 10.96
N ILE A 14 3.19 -9.29 10.04
CA ILE A 14 1.75 -9.35 10.36
C ILE A 14 1.52 -10.50 11.33
N ASP A 15 0.64 -10.30 12.31
CA ASP A 15 0.26 -11.26 13.36
C ASP A 15 1.38 -11.71 14.33
N HIS A 16 2.56 -11.10 14.30
CA HIS A 16 3.61 -11.38 15.27
C HIS A 16 3.37 -10.80 16.67
N GLY A 17 2.29 -10.03 16.84
CA GLY A 17 1.86 -9.48 18.14
C GLY A 17 2.37 -8.07 18.44
N LYS A 18 2.65 -7.27 17.40
CA LYS A 18 3.09 -5.88 17.52
C LYS A 18 2.15 -5.03 18.36
N SER A 19 0.85 -4.98 17.99
CA SER A 19 -0.16 -4.19 18.68
C SER A 19 -0.39 -4.68 20.13
N THR A 20 -0.31 -6.01 20.36
CA THR A 20 -0.40 -6.59 21.70
C THR A 20 0.77 -6.18 22.59
N LEU A 21 2.01 -6.14 22.03
CA LEU A 21 3.16 -5.66 22.78
C LEU A 21 3.04 -4.17 23.09
N ALA A 22 2.59 -3.36 22.13
CA ALA A 22 2.34 -1.94 22.34
C ALA A 22 1.32 -1.72 23.48
N ASP A 23 0.20 -2.47 23.49
CA ASP A 23 -0.79 -2.43 24.58
C ASP A 23 -0.16 -2.72 25.94
N ARG A 24 0.70 -3.75 26.06
CA ARG A 24 1.39 -4.07 27.32
C ARG A 24 2.34 -2.95 27.77
N LEU A 25 3.03 -2.30 26.84
CA LEU A 25 3.89 -1.16 27.17
C LEU A 25 3.07 0.02 27.69
N LEU A 26 1.89 0.29 27.10
CA LEU A 26 0.96 1.33 27.56
C LEU A 26 0.40 1.04 28.96
N GLU A 27 0.09 -0.22 29.25
CA GLU A 27 -0.35 -0.67 30.57
C GLU A 27 0.76 -0.52 31.63
N LEU A 28 1.97 -1.04 31.34
CA LEU A 28 3.10 -1.00 32.27
C LEU A 28 3.55 0.42 32.61
N THR A 29 3.41 1.34 31.68
CA THR A 29 3.76 2.76 31.89
C THR A 29 2.61 3.55 32.53
N GLY A 30 1.43 2.95 32.71
CA GLY A 30 0.25 3.64 33.23
C GLY A 30 -0.24 4.78 32.34
N THR A 31 0.11 4.76 31.05
CA THR A 31 -0.28 5.81 30.09
C THR A 31 -1.77 5.80 29.82
N ILE A 32 -2.39 4.63 29.91
CA ILE A 32 -3.83 4.42 29.74
C ILE A 32 -4.40 3.83 31.04
N ASP A 33 -5.53 4.38 31.48
CA ASP A 33 -6.28 3.83 32.59
C ASP A 33 -6.70 2.38 32.23
N PRO A 34 -6.41 1.38 33.08
CA PRO A 34 -6.81 -0.01 32.85
C PRO A 34 -8.30 -0.21 32.55
N LYS A 35 -9.18 0.67 33.05
CA LYS A 35 -10.61 0.66 32.74
C LYS A 35 -10.97 1.10 31.34
N LYS A 36 -10.07 1.82 30.69
CA LYS A 36 -10.23 2.34 29.30
C LYS A 36 -9.42 1.55 28.29
N MET A 37 -8.61 0.60 28.76
CA MET A 37 -7.79 -0.23 27.89
C MET A 37 -8.68 -1.16 27.07
N MET A 38 -8.49 -1.15 25.77
CA MET A 38 -9.13 -2.06 24.81
C MET A 38 -8.03 -2.80 24.05
N PRO A 39 -8.26 -4.05 23.64
CA PRO A 39 -7.31 -4.77 22.80
C PRO A 39 -6.99 -3.99 21.52
N GLN A 40 -5.71 -3.96 21.14
CA GLN A 40 -5.22 -3.23 19.98
C GLN A 40 -5.60 -1.73 20.02
N PHE A 41 -5.29 -1.11 21.16
CA PHE A 41 -5.67 0.28 21.45
C PHE A 41 -5.17 1.28 20.40
N LEU A 42 -3.98 1.03 19.86
CA LEU A 42 -3.41 1.89 18.81
C LEU A 42 -4.09 1.69 17.45
N ASP A 43 -4.67 0.53 17.18
CA ASP A 43 -5.40 0.26 15.95
C ASP A 43 -6.80 0.88 16.05
N SER A 44 -6.97 2.13 15.58
CA SER A 44 -8.22 2.91 15.78
C SER A 44 -9.31 2.59 14.78
N MET A 45 -8.96 2.03 13.62
CA MET A 45 -9.93 1.65 12.61
C MET A 45 -10.42 0.23 12.88
N ASP A 46 -11.74 0.00 12.73
CA ASP A 46 -12.29 -1.35 12.83
C ASP A 46 -11.64 -2.31 11.81
N LEU A 47 -11.30 -1.78 10.64
CA LEU A 47 -10.61 -2.51 9.58
C LEU A 47 -9.20 -2.98 10.01
N GLU A 48 -8.44 -2.16 10.75
CA GLU A 48 -7.14 -2.54 11.32
C GLU A 48 -7.27 -3.74 12.24
N ARG A 49 -8.27 -3.70 13.13
CA ARG A 49 -8.53 -4.77 14.11
C ARG A 49 -9.01 -6.07 13.45
N GLU A 50 -9.90 -5.97 12.46
CA GLU A 50 -10.42 -7.14 11.74
C GLU A 50 -9.34 -7.83 10.91
N LYS A 51 -8.48 -7.07 10.25
CA LYS A 51 -7.40 -7.60 9.39
C LYS A 51 -6.13 -7.92 10.17
N GLY A 52 -6.03 -7.50 11.45
CA GLY A 52 -4.81 -7.67 12.26
C GLY A 52 -3.61 -6.88 11.74
N ILE A 53 -3.83 -5.79 10.99
CA ILE A 53 -2.79 -4.96 10.40
C ILE A 53 -2.90 -3.51 10.85
N THR A 54 -1.80 -2.88 11.14
CA THR A 54 -1.74 -1.43 11.31
C THR A 54 -1.68 -0.78 9.93
N ILE A 55 -2.64 0.09 9.63
CA ILE A 55 -2.74 0.80 8.36
C ILE A 55 -2.15 2.20 8.52
N LYS A 56 -2.53 2.92 9.60
CA LYS A 56 -2.11 4.30 9.85
C LYS A 56 -1.07 4.35 10.95
N LEU A 57 0.00 5.07 10.68
CA LEU A 57 1.04 5.34 11.64
C LEU A 57 0.49 6.12 12.84
N LYS A 58 0.91 5.75 14.05
CA LYS A 58 0.57 6.47 15.27
C LYS A 58 1.79 6.65 16.16
N ALA A 59 1.88 7.81 16.77
CA ALA A 59 2.86 8.07 17.80
C ALA A 59 2.17 8.24 19.15
N ILE A 60 2.80 7.75 20.20
CA ILE A 60 2.31 7.93 21.58
C ILE A 60 3.46 8.18 22.53
N ARG A 61 3.26 9.14 23.42
CA ARG A 61 4.19 9.50 24.47
C ARG A 61 3.80 8.83 25.77
N MET A 62 4.73 8.11 26.39
CA MET A 62 4.61 7.45 27.67
C MET A 62 5.62 8.05 28.66
N ASN A 63 5.26 8.13 29.93
CA ASN A 63 6.17 8.53 31.00
C ASN A 63 6.39 7.32 31.91
N TYR A 64 7.64 7.05 32.27
CA TYR A 64 7.97 5.92 33.13
C TYR A 64 9.08 6.29 34.11
N ASN A 65 8.90 5.96 35.40
CA ASN A 65 9.95 6.13 36.40
C ASN A 65 10.78 4.85 36.50
N PHE A 66 12.05 4.94 36.20
CA PHE A 66 12.99 3.82 36.28
C PHE A 66 14.17 4.22 37.17
N GLU A 67 14.41 3.45 38.23
CA GLU A 67 15.50 3.66 39.19
C GLU A 67 15.54 5.09 39.78
N GLY A 68 14.37 5.73 39.95
CA GLY A 68 14.24 7.08 40.48
C GLY A 68 14.33 8.20 39.46
N GLU A 69 14.62 7.89 38.20
CA GLU A 69 14.65 8.85 37.09
C GLU A 69 13.39 8.74 36.23
N ASN A 70 12.89 9.90 35.79
CA ASN A 70 11.73 9.93 34.90
C ASN A 70 12.17 9.92 33.44
N TYR A 71 11.75 8.88 32.72
CA TYR A 71 11.97 8.72 31.29
C TYR A 71 10.72 9.06 30.48
N ILE A 72 10.97 9.62 29.31
CA ILE A 72 9.96 9.90 28.29
C ILE A 72 10.19 8.89 27.17
N LEU A 73 9.19 8.08 26.92
CA LEU A 73 9.23 7.01 25.92
C LEU A 73 8.25 7.35 24.80
N ASN A 74 8.74 7.65 23.63
CA ASN A 74 7.92 7.92 22.44
C ASN A 74 7.91 6.69 21.55
N LEU A 75 6.78 5.98 21.50
CA LEU A 75 6.56 4.88 20.58
C LEU A 75 5.96 5.42 19.28
N VAL A 76 6.59 5.09 18.16
CA VAL A 76 6.05 5.31 16.82
C VAL A 76 5.62 3.95 16.27
N ASP A 77 4.31 3.69 16.25
CA ASP A 77 3.75 2.44 15.75
C ASP A 77 3.76 2.43 14.23
N THR A 78 4.27 1.35 13.63
CA THR A 78 4.54 1.26 12.19
C THR A 78 3.67 0.23 11.51
N PRO A 79 3.19 0.46 10.27
CA PRO A 79 2.59 -0.61 9.47
C PRO A 79 3.56 -1.77 9.27
N GLY A 80 3.03 -2.99 9.15
CA GLY A 80 3.85 -4.19 8.92
C GLY A 80 3.96 -4.62 7.46
N HIS A 81 3.03 -4.19 6.59
CA HIS A 81 2.88 -4.71 5.24
C HIS A 81 3.81 -4.04 4.22
N VAL A 82 4.23 -4.79 3.18
CA VAL A 82 5.14 -4.32 2.12
C VAL A 82 4.61 -3.11 1.35
N ASP A 83 3.31 -3.02 1.13
CA ASP A 83 2.68 -1.89 0.44
C ASP A 83 2.93 -0.56 1.18
N PHE A 84 3.11 -0.62 2.50
CA PHE A 84 3.37 0.53 3.38
C PHE A 84 4.84 0.70 3.77
N SER A 85 5.76 0.12 2.99
CA SER A 85 7.22 0.23 3.25
C SER A 85 7.73 1.67 3.31
N TYR A 86 7.02 2.58 2.64
CA TYR A 86 7.31 4.01 2.64
C TYR A 86 7.00 4.65 4.01
N GLU A 87 5.85 4.34 4.61
CA GLU A 87 5.46 4.76 5.95
C GLU A 87 6.42 4.21 7.00
N VAL A 88 6.80 2.92 6.85
CA VAL A 88 7.82 2.29 7.72
C VAL A 88 9.14 3.04 7.65
N SER A 89 9.63 3.36 6.45
CA SER A 89 10.89 4.10 6.31
C SER A 89 10.88 5.43 7.05
N ARG A 90 9.77 6.16 6.97
CA ARG A 90 9.63 7.48 7.62
C ARG A 90 9.54 7.40 9.13
N SER A 91 8.80 6.43 9.64
CA SER A 91 8.72 6.22 11.09
C SER A 91 10.08 5.85 11.67
N LEU A 92 10.88 5.05 10.93
CA LEU A 92 12.24 4.70 11.34
C LEU A 92 13.21 5.90 11.29
N GLU A 93 12.97 6.88 10.43
CA GLU A 93 13.75 8.14 10.40
C GLU A 93 13.47 9.04 11.61
N ALA A 94 12.32 8.87 12.28
CA ALA A 94 11.93 9.67 13.42
C ALA A 94 12.42 9.13 14.77
N VAL A 95 13.05 7.95 14.81
CA VAL A 95 13.42 7.25 16.04
C VAL A 95 14.90 6.88 16.10
N GLU A 96 15.40 6.55 17.30
CA GLU A 96 16.77 6.14 17.53
C GLU A 96 16.93 4.63 17.76
N GLY A 97 15.82 3.93 18.04
CA GLY A 97 15.84 2.48 18.22
C GLY A 97 14.59 1.79 17.71
N THR A 98 14.65 0.50 17.55
CA THR A 98 13.51 -0.32 17.15
C THR A 98 13.54 -1.69 17.81
N ILE A 99 12.37 -2.17 18.19
CA ILE A 99 12.18 -3.56 18.62
C ILE A 99 11.93 -4.39 17.36
N LEU A 100 12.75 -5.41 17.16
CA LEU A 100 12.52 -6.43 16.14
C LEU A 100 11.79 -7.61 16.76
N LEU A 101 10.47 -7.67 16.52
CA LEU A 101 9.59 -8.66 17.12
C LEU A 101 9.36 -9.85 16.18
N VAL A 102 9.71 -11.04 16.66
CA VAL A 102 9.56 -12.31 15.93
C VAL A 102 8.63 -13.25 16.71
N ASP A 103 7.67 -13.84 16.03
CA ASP A 103 6.77 -14.86 16.59
C ASP A 103 7.48 -16.22 16.62
N ALA A 104 7.61 -16.84 17.81
CA ALA A 104 8.24 -18.15 18.00
C ALA A 104 7.53 -19.30 17.27
N THR A 105 6.27 -19.11 16.83
CA THR A 105 5.51 -20.13 16.10
C THR A 105 5.78 -20.11 14.60
N GLN A 106 6.20 -18.94 14.07
CA GLN A 106 6.41 -18.71 12.65
C GLN A 106 7.89 -18.43 12.29
N GLY A 107 8.69 -17.93 13.24
CA GLY A 107 10.08 -17.53 13.06
C GLY A 107 10.24 -16.30 12.15
N ILE A 108 11.40 -16.14 11.53
CA ILE A 108 11.70 -14.99 10.67
C ILE A 108 10.88 -15.05 9.38
N GLN A 109 10.24 -13.92 9.03
CA GLN A 109 9.40 -13.76 7.86
C GLN A 109 9.94 -12.67 6.92
N ALA A 110 9.44 -12.61 5.67
CA ALA A 110 9.96 -11.69 4.64
C ALA A 110 9.89 -10.21 5.04
N GLN A 111 8.81 -9.79 5.69
CA GLN A 111 8.68 -8.41 6.17
C GLN A 111 9.64 -8.12 7.33
N THR A 112 9.98 -9.12 8.16
CA THR A 112 10.99 -8.99 9.21
C THR A 112 12.34 -8.58 8.60
N LEU A 113 12.78 -9.26 7.54
CA LEU A 113 14.03 -8.95 6.84
C LEU A 113 14.01 -7.59 6.15
N ALA A 114 12.89 -7.28 5.46
CA ALA A 114 12.73 -6.00 4.77
C ALA A 114 12.83 -4.82 5.76
N ASN A 115 12.05 -4.89 6.85
CA ASN A 115 12.02 -3.84 7.86
C ASN A 115 13.36 -3.73 8.62
N LEU A 116 14.01 -4.87 8.90
CA LEU A 116 15.37 -4.90 9.45
C LEU A 116 16.37 -4.20 8.52
N GLY A 117 16.25 -4.42 7.20
CA GLY A 117 17.08 -3.74 6.20
C GLY A 117 16.90 -2.21 6.22
N LEU A 118 15.68 -1.73 6.42
CA LEU A 118 15.40 -0.29 6.58
C LEU A 118 15.98 0.24 7.90
N ALA A 119 15.78 -0.47 9.01
CA ALA A 119 16.34 -0.08 10.32
C ALA A 119 17.87 0.00 10.31
N LYS A 120 18.54 -0.98 9.69
CA LYS A 120 20.02 -0.98 9.53
C LYS A 120 20.52 0.21 8.69
N LYS A 121 19.79 0.60 7.63
CA LYS A 121 20.14 1.79 6.82
C LYS A 121 20.10 3.10 7.62
N GLN A 122 19.20 3.18 8.61
CA GLN A 122 19.08 4.34 9.50
C GLN A 122 20.02 4.25 10.72
N ASN A 123 20.85 3.20 10.82
CA ASN A 123 21.75 2.95 11.95
C ASN A 123 21.01 2.95 13.30
N LEU A 124 19.80 2.39 13.36
CA LEU A 124 19.02 2.28 14.59
C LEU A 124 19.59 1.21 15.51
N LYS A 125 19.46 1.42 16.83
CA LYS A 125 19.66 0.36 17.80
C LYS A 125 18.53 -0.64 17.69
N ILE A 126 18.86 -1.92 17.47
CA ILE A 126 17.88 -3.00 17.32
C ILE A 126 17.82 -3.79 18.62
N ILE A 127 16.62 -3.97 19.17
CA ILE A 127 16.34 -4.81 20.33
C ILE A 127 15.63 -6.07 19.82
N PRO A 128 16.30 -7.23 19.79
CA PRO A 128 15.69 -8.48 19.33
C PRO A 128 14.76 -9.07 20.38
N VAL A 129 13.53 -9.38 19.97
CA VAL A 129 12.49 -9.92 20.87
C VAL A 129 11.76 -11.07 20.20
N ILE A 130 11.67 -12.21 20.88
CA ILE A 130 10.87 -13.36 20.48
C ILE A 130 9.60 -13.37 21.31
N ASN A 131 8.45 -13.39 20.62
CA ASN A 131 7.12 -13.35 21.19
C ASN A 131 6.41 -14.69 21.07
N LYS A 132 5.30 -14.82 21.80
CA LYS A 132 4.39 -15.98 21.84
C LYS A 132 5.06 -17.25 22.39
N ILE A 133 5.98 -17.09 23.37
CA ILE A 133 6.59 -18.23 24.06
C ILE A 133 5.59 -19.08 24.86
N ASP A 134 4.40 -18.55 25.12
CA ASP A 134 3.26 -19.22 25.74
C ASP A 134 2.59 -20.26 24.83
N SER A 135 2.82 -20.19 23.54
CA SER A 135 2.20 -21.09 22.57
C SER A 135 2.79 -22.50 22.65
N PRO A 136 1.96 -23.58 22.72
CA PRO A 136 2.45 -24.95 22.76
C PRO A 136 3.19 -25.40 21.48
N ILE A 137 3.04 -24.65 20.37
CA ILE A 137 3.72 -24.91 19.09
C ILE A 137 4.92 -23.97 18.89
N ALA A 138 5.28 -23.18 19.92
CA ALA A 138 6.41 -22.25 19.81
C ALA A 138 7.74 -23.00 19.71
N LYS A 139 8.56 -22.60 18.75
CA LYS A 139 9.91 -23.09 18.52
C LYS A 139 10.93 -22.04 18.97
N VAL A 140 10.96 -21.80 20.28
CA VAL A 140 11.71 -20.69 20.87
C VAL A 140 13.20 -20.77 20.55
N GLU A 141 13.84 -21.91 20.81
CA GLU A 141 15.29 -22.04 20.62
C GLU A 141 15.71 -21.97 19.14
N GLU A 142 14.90 -22.53 18.22
CA GLU A 142 15.11 -22.37 16.77
C GLU A 142 15.05 -20.89 16.37
N SER A 143 14.04 -20.17 16.86
CA SER A 143 13.86 -18.74 16.58
C SER A 143 14.98 -17.88 17.18
N VAL A 144 15.50 -18.26 18.36
CA VAL A 144 16.67 -17.61 18.98
C VAL A 144 17.89 -17.81 18.09
N GLU A 145 18.15 -19.02 17.63
CA GLU A 145 19.30 -19.32 16.76
C GLU A 145 19.21 -18.56 15.43
N GLU A 146 18.04 -18.58 14.76
CA GLU A 146 17.81 -17.82 13.52
C GLU A 146 18.08 -16.31 13.72
N LEU A 147 17.57 -15.74 14.81
CA LEU A 147 17.68 -14.31 15.08
C LEU A 147 19.09 -13.91 15.52
N SER A 148 19.76 -14.77 16.30
CA SER A 148 21.17 -14.63 16.69
C SER A 148 22.08 -14.59 15.47
N ASN A 149 21.91 -15.51 14.53
CA ASN A 149 22.66 -15.57 13.28
C ASN A 149 22.38 -14.34 12.38
N LEU A 150 21.10 -13.92 12.26
CA LEU A 150 20.70 -12.78 11.43
C LEU A 150 21.27 -11.45 11.91
N LEU A 151 21.32 -11.26 13.23
CA LEU A 151 21.78 -10.01 13.84
C LEU A 151 23.25 -10.05 14.27
N ASN A 152 23.85 -11.24 14.31
CA ASN A 152 25.19 -11.50 14.85
C ASN A 152 25.31 -11.03 16.32
N VAL A 153 24.34 -11.46 17.15
CA VAL A 153 24.26 -11.18 18.59
C VAL A 153 24.26 -12.50 19.38
N MET A 154 24.57 -12.42 20.66
CA MET A 154 24.55 -13.62 21.51
C MET A 154 23.10 -14.02 21.83
N PRO A 155 22.78 -15.32 22.00
CA PRO A 155 21.45 -15.80 22.34
C PRO A 155 20.82 -15.17 23.61
N ASP A 156 21.68 -14.80 24.56
CA ASP A 156 21.27 -14.16 25.83
C ASP A 156 20.87 -12.69 25.66
N GLU A 157 21.24 -12.05 24.56
CA GLU A 157 20.80 -10.70 24.23
C GLU A 157 19.37 -10.66 23.64
N ILE A 158 18.83 -11.84 23.31
CA ILE A 158 17.50 -11.96 22.71
C ILE A 158 16.45 -12.15 23.80
N LEU A 159 15.52 -11.20 23.90
CA LEU A 159 14.45 -11.25 24.91
C LEU A 159 13.36 -12.24 24.47
N ARG A 160 12.89 -13.05 25.41
CA ARG A 160 11.85 -14.06 25.21
C ARG A 160 10.61 -13.65 26.01
N ILE A 161 9.51 -13.34 25.31
CA ILE A 161 8.30 -12.78 25.92
C ILE A 161 7.01 -13.49 25.51
N SER A 162 5.98 -13.31 26.32
CA SER A 162 4.58 -13.44 25.90
C SER A 162 3.90 -12.08 26.05
N ALA A 163 3.65 -11.39 24.96
CA ALA A 163 2.88 -10.15 24.98
C ALA A 163 1.42 -10.40 25.42
N LYS A 164 0.89 -11.60 25.16
CA LYS A 164 -0.46 -12.01 25.56
C LYS A 164 -0.60 -12.07 27.08
N ASP A 165 0.32 -12.76 27.75
CA ASP A 165 0.27 -12.99 29.19
C ASP A 165 1.02 -11.94 30.01
N GLY A 166 1.79 -11.06 29.32
CA GLY A 166 2.66 -10.06 29.97
C GLY A 166 4.02 -10.59 30.45
N THR A 167 4.32 -11.87 30.20
CA THR A 167 5.56 -12.50 30.66
C THR A 167 6.77 -11.80 30.04
N ASN A 168 7.72 -11.38 30.87
CA ASN A 168 8.98 -10.72 30.52
C ASN A 168 8.85 -9.41 29.73
N VAL A 169 7.66 -8.82 29.59
CA VAL A 169 7.50 -7.54 28.87
C VAL A 169 8.19 -6.39 29.59
N LEU A 170 8.29 -6.47 30.92
CA LEU A 170 9.04 -5.48 31.72
C LEU A 170 10.52 -5.44 31.32
N GLU A 171 11.12 -6.56 30.93
CA GLU A 171 12.52 -6.59 30.46
C GLU A 171 12.68 -5.87 29.11
N VAL A 172 11.66 -5.93 28.25
CA VAL A 172 11.64 -5.14 27.02
C VAL A 172 11.63 -3.64 27.35
N LEU A 173 10.83 -3.22 28.30
CA LEU A 173 10.76 -1.81 28.73
C LEU A 173 12.12 -1.34 29.29
N LYS A 174 12.78 -2.19 30.12
CA LYS A 174 14.12 -1.91 30.63
C LYS A 174 15.17 -1.83 29.52
N ALA A 175 15.09 -2.72 28.52
CA ALA A 175 16.00 -2.71 27.38
C ALA A 175 15.81 -1.44 26.53
N ILE A 176 14.57 -0.97 26.30
CA ILE A 176 14.32 0.31 25.63
C ILE A 176 15.03 1.45 26.36
N ILE A 177 14.91 1.53 27.69
CA ILE A 177 15.50 2.59 28.51
C ILE A 177 17.03 2.55 28.46
N LYS A 178 17.62 1.35 28.57
CA LYS A 178 19.08 1.17 28.66
C LYS A 178 19.78 1.24 27.31
N ASP A 179 19.21 0.62 26.27
CA ASP A 179 19.89 0.36 25.01
C ASP A 179 19.55 1.36 23.91
N VAL A 180 18.32 1.91 23.88
CA VAL A 180 17.99 2.96 22.91
C VAL A 180 18.72 4.24 23.29
N PRO A 181 19.55 4.81 22.41
CA PRO A 181 20.26 6.04 22.74
C PRO A 181 19.27 7.23 22.87
N PRO A 182 19.64 8.27 23.63
CA PRO A 182 18.88 9.51 23.63
C PRO A 182 18.86 10.13 22.23
N PRO A 183 17.91 11.04 21.96
CA PRO A 183 17.78 11.70 20.68
C PRO A 183 19.09 12.30 20.18
N LYS A 184 19.50 11.88 18.98
CA LYS A 184 20.69 12.46 18.33
C LYS A 184 20.33 13.84 17.78
N HIS A 185 21.18 14.81 18.05
CA HIS A 185 21.17 16.03 17.27
C HIS A 185 21.56 15.72 15.84
N SER A 186 20.98 16.38 14.85
CA SER A 186 21.43 16.26 13.48
C SER A 186 22.93 16.56 13.40
N HIS A 187 23.62 16.08 12.35
CA HIS A 187 25.05 16.37 12.12
C HIS A 187 25.34 17.87 11.86
N THR A 188 24.52 18.73 12.41
CA THR A 188 24.61 20.19 12.28
C THR A 188 25.74 20.71 13.18
N PRO A 189 26.58 21.59 12.66
CA PRO A 189 27.56 22.29 13.47
C PRO A 189 26.92 22.96 14.70
N VAL A 190 27.63 23.01 15.82
CA VAL A 190 27.10 23.53 17.09
C VAL A 190 26.47 24.92 16.93
N ASN A 191 27.02 25.75 16.05
CA ASN A 191 26.57 27.13 15.78
C ASN A 191 25.23 27.22 15.01
N GLU A 192 24.75 26.08 14.43
CA GLU A 192 23.50 26.01 13.66
C GLU A 192 22.37 25.26 14.41
N ARG A 193 22.69 24.67 15.58
CA ARG A 193 21.73 23.89 16.38
C ARG A 193 20.63 24.75 17.03
N GLU A 194 20.78 26.08 17.03
CA GLU A 194 19.74 26.99 17.49
C GLU A 194 18.61 27.16 16.46
N ASN A 195 18.86 26.82 15.20
CA ASN A 195 17.86 26.89 14.16
C ASN A 195 16.89 25.71 14.26
N PHE A 196 15.61 26.03 14.39
CA PHE A 196 14.57 25.00 14.44
C PHE A 196 14.48 24.23 13.12
N ARG A 197 14.52 22.90 13.25
CA ARG A 197 14.19 21.95 12.17
C ARG A 197 13.40 20.79 12.73
N ALA A 198 12.30 20.47 12.07
CA ALA A 198 11.50 19.30 12.40
C ALA A 198 11.22 18.48 11.14
N LEU A 199 11.33 17.16 11.25
CA LEU A 199 10.96 16.20 10.21
C LEU A 199 9.48 15.86 10.34
N ILE A 200 8.72 16.02 9.28
CA ILE A 200 7.34 15.52 9.20
C ILE A 200 7.40 14.03 8.86
N PHE A 201 6.96 13.17 9.75
CA PHE A 201 6.91 11.74 9.48
C PHE A 201 5.51 11.24 9.08
N ASP A 202 4.44 11.97 9.44
CA ASP A 202 3.07 11.72 8.99
C ASP A 202 2.22 13.00 9.07
N SER A 203 1.00 12.98 8.51
CA SER A 203 0.07 14.10 8.61
C SER A 203 -1.38 13.64 8.63
N GLU A 204 -2.24 14.46 9.25
CA GLU A 204 -3.68 14.23 9.32
C GLU A 204 -4.43 15.53 9.03
N TYR A 205 -5.55 15.42 8.33
CA TYR A 205 -6.40 16.58 8.08
C TYR A 205 -7.51 16.69 9.12
N ASP A 206 -7.57 17.83 9.77
CA ASP A 206 -8.65 18.25 10.65
C ASP A 206 -9.40 19.43 10.04
N SER A 207 -10.74 19.37 10.02
CA SER A 207 -11.57 20.41 9.38
C SER A 207 -11.46 21.78 10.04
N PHE A 208 -11.09 21.84 11.33
CA PHE A 208 -10.95 23.07 12.10
C PHE A 208 -9.51 23.55 12.17
N LYS A 209 -8.56 22.65 12.44
CA LYS A 209 -7.14 22.95 12.63
C LYS A 209 -6.33 22.96 11.32
N GLY A 210 -6.95 22.52 10.21
CA GLY A 210 -6.25 22.29 8.94
C GLY A 210 -5.38 21.03 9.01
N VAL A 211 -4.29 20.98 8.26
CA VAL A 211 -3.37 19.85 8.30
C VAL A 211 -2.55 19.88 9.59
N ILE A 212 -2.64 18.80 10.34
CA ILE A 212 -1.84 18.52 11.53
C ILE A 212 -0.64 17.68 11.07
N ALA A 213 0.57 18.23 11.19
CA ALA A 213 1.80 17.53 10.89
C ALA A 213 2.31 16.81 12.14
N PHE A 214 2.56 15.50 12.06
CA PHE A 214 3.26 14.75 13.10
C PHE A 214 4.77 14.89 12.87
N VAL A 215 5.47 15.39 13.88
CA VAL A 215 6.83 15.86 13.71
C VAL A 215 7.79 15.27 14.73
N ARG A 216 9.01 15.06 14.27
CA ARG A 216 10.18 14.84 15.10
C ARG A 216 11.03 16.11 15.09
N VAL A 217 11.15 16.79 16.23
CA VAL A 217 12.02 17.97 16.34
C VAL A 217 13.48 17.51 16.40
N MET A 218 14.25 17.86 15.38
CA MET A 218 15.66 17.48 15.27
C MET A 218 16.57 18.50 15.93
N ASP A 219 16.30 19.79 15.72
CA ASP A 219 17.10 20.90 16.25
C ASP A 219 16.21 22.06 16.71
N GLY A 220 16.70 22.83 17.68
CA GLY A 220 16.05 24.04 18.16
C GLY A 220 14.76 23.81 18.93
N GLU A 221 13.92 24.82 18.95
CA GLU A 221 12.58 24.79 19.57
C GLU A 221 11.57 25.60 18.76
N ILE A 222 10.28 25.30 18.93
CA ILE A 222 9.16 25.99 18.29
C ILE A 222 8.05 26.23 19.32
N SER A 223 7.40 27.39 19.21
CA SER A 223 6.29 27.80 20.08
C SER A 223 5.02 28.13 19.30
N ASN A 224 3.88 28.16 19.99
CA ASN A 224 2.61 28.58 19.40
C ASN A 224 2.72 30.01 18.81
N GLY A 225 2.06 30.23 17.66
CA GLY A 225 2.02 31.52 16.97
C GLY A 225 3.28 31.86 16.15
N GLU A 226 4.32 31.02 16.21
CA GLU A 226 5.51 31.25 15.37
C GLU A 226 5.25 30.94 13.90
N LYS A 227 5.88 31.74 13.03
CA LYS A 227 5.81 31.54 11.58
C LYS A 227 6.81 30.48 11.15
N ILE A 228 6.34 29.55 10.33
CA ILE A 228 7.09 28.43 9.82
C ILE A 228 7.05 28.38 8.28
N GLU A 229 7.98 27.66 7.70
CA GLU A 229 8.01 27.34 6.26
C GLU A 229 8.31 25.87 6.07
N LEU A 230 7.57 25.23 5.17
CA LEU A 230 7.83 23.87 4.70
C LEU A 230 8.83 23.95 3.54
N MET A 231 9.98 23.30 3.68
CA MET A 231 11.11 23.50 2.77
C MET A 231 10.87 22.94 1.35
N ALA A 232 10.25 21.77 1.22
CA ALA A 232 10.02 21.13 -0.08
C ALA A 232 8.92 21.85 -0.88
N THR A 233 7.80 22.16 -0.23
CA THR A 233 6.65 22.82 -0.88
C THR A 233 6.76 24.35 -0.86
N LYS A 234 7.75 24.92 -0.14
CA LYS A 234 7.94 26.38 0.08
C LYS A 234 6.67 27.07 0.58
N THR A 235 5.88 26.35 1.37
CA THR A 235 4.60 26.82 1.87
C THR A 235 4.80 27.50 3.22
N PRO A 236 4.50 28.79 3.36
CA PRO A 236 4.51 29.47 4.65
C PRO A 236 3.27 29.08 5.46
N ALA A 237 3.43 28.98 6.77
CA ALA A 237 2.36 28.69 7.70
C ALA A 237 2.61 29.36 9.06
N GLU A 238 1.64 29.29 9.94
CA GLU A 238 1.73 29.73 11.33
C GLU A 238 1.30 28.58 12.24
N VAL A 239 2.07 28.32 13.28
CA VAL A 239 1.74 27.29 14.28
C VAL A 239 0.46 27.71 15.01
N LYS A 240 -0.65 27.05 14.73
CA LYS A 240 -1.93 27.32 15.39
C LYS A 240 -2.04 26.62 16.74
N GLU A 241 -1.49 25.45 16.82
CA GLU A 241 -1.39 24.62 18.03
C GLU A 241 -0.23 23.64 17.85
N LEU A 242 0.42 23.29 18.93
CA LEU A 242 1.40 22.21 18.97
C LEU A 242 1.29 21.44 20.27
N GLY A 243 1.83 20.24 20.31
CA GLY A 243 1.78 19.42 21.52
C GLY A 243 2.23 17.99 21.33
N TYR A 244 1.90 17.18 22.34
CA TYR A 244 2.23 15.75 22.38
C TYR A 244 0.99 14.88 22.15
N LEU A 245 1.24 13.61 21.83
CA LEU A 245 0.24 12.56 21.64
C LEU A 245 0.21 11.67 22.89
N ASN A 246 -0.76 11.89 23.81
CA ASN A 246 -0.83 11.19 25.10
C ASN A 246 -2.28 10.89 25.53
N PRO A 247 -2.85 9.75 25.19
CA PRO A 247 -2.98 9.12 23.87
C PRO A 247 -3.68 10.00 22.85
N GLY A 248 -4.37 11.07 23.26
CA GLY A 248 -4.95 12.11 22.41
C GLY A 248 -4.02 13.31 22.27
N PHE A 249 -4.50 14.34 21.54
CA PHE A 249 -3.79 15.60 21.41
C PHE A 249 -3.72 16.33 22.76
N SER A 250 -2.50 16.55 23.24
CA SER A 250 -2.21 17.32 24.47
C SER A 250 -1.44 18.57 24.10
N ALA A 251 -2.17 19.72 24.02
CA ALA A 251 -1.59 20.99 23.65
C ALA A 251 -0.48 21.44 24.63
N GLN A 252 0.60 21.97 24.08
CA GLN A 252 1.76 22.46 24.80
C GLN A 252 2.08 23.89 24.39
N GLN A 253 2.97 24.56 25.15
CA GLN A 253 3.44 25.88 24.78
C GLN A 253 4.57 25.83 23.75
N LYS A 254 5.42 24.79 23.82
CA LYS A 254 6.56 24.61 22.93
C LYS A 254 6.93 23.13 22.74
N LEU A 255 7.60 22.85 21.62
CA LEU A 255 8.32 21.61 21.36
C LEU A 255 9.82 21.92 21.25
N VAL A 256 10.65 21.00 21.77
CA VAL A 256 12.11 21.16 21.80
C VAL A 256 12.80 20.00 21.06
N ALA A 257 14.06 20.19 20.70
CA ALA A 257 14.86 19.14 20.06
C ALA A 257 14.79 17.84 20.86
N GLY A 258 14.52 16.74 20.18
CA GLY A 258 14.29 15.43 20.79
C GLY A 258 12.82 15.03 20.90
N ASP A 259 11.89 15.96 20.91
CA ASP A 259 10.47 15.66 21.03
C ASP A 259 9.88 15.05 19.76
N ILE A 260 8.95 14.11 19.96
CA ILE A 260 7.96 13.68 18.98
C ILE A 260 6.62 14.28 19.38
N GLY A 261 5.96 14.97 18.45
CA GLY A 261 4.72 15.66 18.72
C GLY A 261 3.96 16.03 17.44
N TYR A 262 3.05 16.99 17.56
CA TYR A 262 2.29 17.49 16.43
C TYR A 262 2.35 19.02 16.32
N ILE A 263 2.17 19.51 15.09
CA ILE A 263 2.02 20.92 14.76
C ILE A 263 0.77 21.09 13.88
N ALA A 264 -0.23 21.80 14.37
CA ALA A 264 -1.38 22.22 13.57
C ALA A 264 -0.96 23.44 12.73
N THR A 265 -0.88 23.27 11.42
CA THR A 265 -0.31 24.27 10.50
C THR A 265 -1.32 25.30 10.03
N GLY A 266 -2.62 25.07 10.22
CA GLY A 266 -3.69 25.91 9.67
C GLY A 266 -3.83 25.84 8.14
N ILE A 267 -2.99 25.06 7.45
CA ILE A 267 -3.05 24.87 5.99
C ILE A 267 -4.26 24.00 5.67
N LYS A 268 -5.11 24.47 4.75
CA LYS A 268 -6.33 23.74 4.35
C LYS A 268 -6.14 22.81 3.14
N GLU A 269 -5.00 22.90 2.49
CA GLU A 269 -4.64 22.10 1.31
C GLU A 269 -3.65 20.99 1.72
N PRO A 270 -4.07 19.73 1.89
CA PRO A 270 -3.20 18.66 2.39
C PRO A 270 -1.96 18.42 1.54
N GLY A 271 -2.07 18.52 0.23
CA GLY A 271 -0.94 18.33 -0.68
C GLY A 271 0.22 19.32 -0.51
N LYS A 272 0.05 20.34 0.35
CA LYS A 272 1.11 21.28 0.71
C LYS A 272 1.91 20.86 1.95
N VAL A 273 1.40 19.94 2.72
CA VAL A 273 2.08 19.37 3.90
C VAL A 273 2.34 17.90 3.59
N THR A 274 3.56 17.57 3.24
CA THR A 274 3.95 16.23 2.84
C THR A 274 4.87 15.60 3.86
N ALA A 275 4.64 14.33 4.18
CA ALA A 275 5.53 13.61 5.07
C ALA A 275 6.92 13.44 4.40
N GLY A 276 7.99 13.51 5.20
CA GLY A 276 9.37 13.62 4.74
C GLY A 276 9.85 15.06 4.54
N ASP A 277 8.94 16.05 4.52
CA ASP A 277 9.33 17.47 4.42
C ASP A 277 9.93 17.97 5.74
N THR A 278 10.68 19.05 5.65
CA THR A 278 11.32 19.71 6.79
C THR A 278 10.60 21.01 7.10
N ILE A 279 10.17 21.16 8.35
CA ILE A 279 9.65 22.43 8.86
C ILE A 279 10.81 23.23 9.44
N ILE A 280 10.89 24.51 9.05
CA ILE A 280 11.83 25.49 9.60
C ILE A 280 11.07 26.73 10.10
N LYS A 281 11.69 27.50 10.99
CA LYS A 281 11.18 28.85 11.32
C LYS A 281 11.36 29.78 10.13
N GLN A 282 10.35 30.56 9.83
CA GLN A 282 10.46 31.60 8.82
C GLN A 282 11.31 32.77 9.39
N PHE A 283 12.49 32.97 8.84
CA PHE A 283 13.32 34.10 9.23
C PHE A 283 12.82 35.38 8.58
N GLU A 284 12.49 36.40 9.39
CA GLU A 284 12.39 37.74 8.90
C GLU A 284 13.80 38.19 8.46
N ILE A 285 13.95 38.57 7.21
CA ILE A 285 15.20 39.18 6.71
C ILE A 285 15.35 40.51 7.45
N ARG A 286 16.03 40.52 8.60
CA ARG A 286 16.43 41.77 9.25
C ARG A 286 17.39 42.46 8.31
N LYS A 287 16.95 43.54 7.66
CA LYS A 287 17.84 44.46 6.96
C LYS A 287 18.74 45.09 8.00
N ASN A 288 20.01 44.75 8.00
CA ASN A 288 20.98 45.51 8.79
C ASN A 288 20.99 46.95 8.33
N PRO A 289 21.13 47.94 9.27
CA PRO A 289 21.20 49.36 8.93
C PRO A 289 22.35 49.70 7.96
N THR A 290 23.33 48.82 7.80
CA THR A 290 24.51 48.98 6.93
C THR A 290 24.37 48.45 5.53
N GLY A 291 23.18 47.90 5.13
CA GLY A 291 22.92 47.47 3.74
C GLY A 291 23.66 46.20 3.27
N SER A 292 24.51 45.60 4.08
CA SER A 292 25.17 44.32 3.75
C SER A 292 24.21 43.17 3.95
N LYS A 293 23.99 42.35 2.90
CA LYS A 293 23.30 41.09 3.02
C LYS A 293 24.15 40.17 3.92
N GLN A 294 23.75 39.99 5.19
CA GLN A 294 24.31 38.87 5.96
C GLN A 294 24.05 37.59 5.18
N SER A 295 25.10 36.78 5.06
CA SER A 295 25.01 35.46 4.44
C SER A 295 23.80 34.72 5.02
N LYS A 296 22.80 34.40 4.18
CA LYS A 296 21.78 33.43 4.52
C LYS A 296 22.51 32.15 4.95
N PHE A 297 22.43 31.81 6.23
CA PHE A 297 22.76 30.43 6.61
C PHE A 297 21.83 29.53 5.81
N GLU A 298 22.39 28.74 4.92
CA GLU A 298 21.63 27.84 4.08
C GLU A 298 21.21 26.64 4.93
N ILE A 299 20.00 26.72 5.51
CA ILE A 299 19.43 25.60 6.26
C ILE A 299 19.22 24.46 5.26
N LYS A 300 19.86 23.34 5.50
CA LYS A 300 19.71 22.15 4.65
C LYS A 300 18.47 21.35 5.07
N PRO A 301 17.65 20.86 4.10
CA PRO A 301 16.54 19.98 4.42
C PRO A 301 17.05 18.70 5.09
N LEU A 302 16.23 18.14 5.96
CA LEU A 302 16.50 16.83 6.55
C LEU A 302 16.40 15.75 5.45
N PRO A 303 17.22 14.69 5.53
CA PRO A 303 17.10 13.57 4.59
C PRO A 303 15.74 12.87 4.76
N GLY A 304 15.26 12.19 3.71
CA GLY A 304 14.06 11.35 3.78
C GLY A 304 12.88 11.83 2.96
N TYR A 305 12.94 13.02 2.33
CA TYR A 305 11.86 13.46 1.44
C TYR A 305 11.81 12.61 0.17
N GLN A 306 10.76 11.79 0.06
CA GLN A 306 10.41 11.07 -1.16
C GLN A 306 8.88 11.10 -1.30
N GLU A 307 8.38 11.36 -2.47
CA GLU A 307 6.94 11.21 -2.74
C GLU A 307 6.61 9.75 -2.99
N PRO A 308 5.56 9.19 -2.35
CA PRO A 308 5.09 7.87 -2.67
C PRO A 308 4.61 7.86 -4.12
N LYS A 309 5.17 6.95 -4.93
CA LYS A 309 4.77 6.79 -6.33
C LYS A 309 3.90 5.55 -6.44
N PRO A 310 2.61 5.71 -6.75
CA PRO A 310 1.75 4.56 -6.99
C PRO A 310 2.24 3.80 -8.23
N MET A 311 2.28 2.49 -8.12
CA MET A 311 2.74 1.58 -9.18
C MET A 311 1.64 0.64 -9.67
N VAL A 312 0.53 0.57 -8.95
CA VAL A 312 -0.64 -0.23 -9.29
C VAL A 312 -1.82 0.69 -9.51
N PHE A 313 -2.56 0.48 -10.60
CA PHE A 313 -3.71 1.28 -10.97
C PHE A 313 -4.94 0.40 -11.12
N ALA A 314 -6.08 0.90 -10.63
CA ALA A 314 -7.39 0.30 -10.83
C ALA A 314 -8.43 1.39 -10.99
N SER A 315 -9.41 1.14 -11.84
CA SER A 315 -10.54 2.05 -12.02
C SER A 315 -11.66 1.70 -11.07
N LEU A 316 -12.22 2.69 -10.41
CA LEU A 316 -13.34 2.58 -9.48
C LEU A 316 -14.57 3.22 -10.09
N TYR A 317 -15.66 2.46 -10.22
CA TYR A 317 -16.94 2.94 -10.69
C TYR A 317 -18.00 2.67 -9.63
N PRO A 318 -18.89 3.62 -9.33
CA PRO A 318 -20.02 3.32 -8.46
C PRO A 318 -20.97 2.34 -9.17
N GLU A 319 -21.49 1.36 -8.43
CA GLU A 319 -22.48 0.42 -8.99
C GLU A 319 -23.74 1.15 -9.42
N ASN A 320 -24.18 2.17 -8.64
CA ASN A 320 -25.23 3.09 -9.02
C ASN A 320 -24.60 4.38 -9.58
N PRO A 321 -24.87 4.76 -10.85
CA PRO A 321 -24.32 5.98 -11.47
C PRO A 321 -24.61 7.28 -10.71
N ASP A 322 -25.68 7.34 -9.91
CA ASP A 322 -26.07 8.51 -9.13
C ASP A 322 -25.09 8.77 -7.95
N ASP A 323 -24.34 7.76 -7.53
CA ASP A 323 -23.37 7.85 -6.45
C ASP A 323 -22.00 8.44 -6.88
N PHE A 324 -21.85 8.84 -8.15
CA PHE A 324 -20.59 9.39 -8.67
C PHE A 324 -20.07 10.60 -7.87
N ASP A 325 -20.95 11.53 -7.54
CA ASP A 325 -20.54 12.73 -6.79
C ASP A 325 -20.21 12.40 -5.33
N VAL A 326 -20.85 11.39 -4.74
CA VAL A 326 -20.51 10.85 -3.43
C VAL A 326 -19.11 10.22 -3.47
N LEU A 327 -18.82 9.39 -4.49
CA LEU A 327 -17.52 8.78 -4.70
C LEU A 327 -16.40 9.83 -4.85
N LYS A 328 -16.66 10.90 -5.62
CA LYS A 328 -15.71 12.01 -5.78
C LYS A 328 -15.37 12.67 -4.45
N VAL A 329 -16.36 12.95 -3.64
CA VAL A 329 -16.17 13.55 -2.31
C VAL A 329 -15.44 12.60 -1.38
N ALA A 330 -15.82 11.31 -1.38
CA ALA A 330 -15.19 10.28 -0.56
C ALA A 330 -13.69 10.11 -0.90
N LEU A 331 -13.35 9.95 -2.18
CA LEU A 331 -11.95 9.87 -2.63
C LEU A 331 -11.15 11.13 -2.26
N SER A 332 -11.76 12.31 -2.40
CA SER A 332 -11.12 13.57 -2.00
C SER A 332 -10.81 13.58 -0.50
N LYS A 333 -11.74 13.12 0.35
CA LYS A 333 -11.52 13.02 1.79
C LYS A 333 -10.47 11.97 2.16
N LEU A 334 -10.48 10.80 1.52
CA LEU A 334 -9.47 9.76 1.74
C LEU A 334 -8.08 10.26 1.39
N LYS A 335 -7.92 10.95 0.26
CA LYS A 335 -6.65 11.55 -0.16
C LYS A 335 -6.09 12.57 0.82
N LEU A 336 -6.92 13.22 1.65
CA LEU A 336 -6.46 14.15 2.67
C LEU A 336 -5.57 13.46 3.72
N ASN A 337 -5.86 12.19 4.00
CA ASN A 337 -5.16 11.38 5.01
C ASN A 337 -4.27 10.29 4.40
N ASP A 338 -4.23 10.21 3.08
CA ASP A 338 -3.46 9.23 2.34
C ASP A 338 -2.82 9.88 1.10
N PRO A 339 -1.61 10.43 1.25
CA PRO A 339 -0.92 11.12 0.17
C PRO A 339 -0.52 10.21 -0.99
N ALA A 340 -0.49 8.88 -0.77
CA ALA A 340 -0.18 7.91 -1.81
C ALA A 340 -1.36 7.68 -2.78
N LEU A 341 -2.60 7.96 -2.34
CA LEU A 341 -3.77 7.84 -3.18
C LEU A 341 -3.82 8.96 -4.22
N ILE A 342 -3.70 8.61 -5.48
CA ILE A 342 -3.98 9.52 -6.59
C ILE A 342 -5.21 9.06 -7.36
N PHE A 343 -5.97 9.99 -7.90
CA PHE A 343 -7.11 9.64 -8.73
C PHE A 343 -7.40 10.72 -9.78
N GLU A 344 -7.84 10.27 -10.94
CA GLU A 344 -8.24 11.10 -12.06
C GLU A 344 -9.61 10.62 -12.56
N GLN A 345 -10.45 11.58 -12.94
CA GLN A 345 -11.77 11.23 -13.46
C GLN A 345 -11.63 10.55 -14.81
N GLU A 346 -12.37 9.46 -15.00
CA GLU A 346 -12.50 8.78 -16.28
C GLU A 346 -13.95 8.48 -16.61
N MET A 347 -14.20 8.14 -17.87
CA MET A 347 -15.52 7.74 -18.34
C MET A 347 -15.40 6.56 -19.28
N LYS A 348 -16.15 5.50 -19.03
CA LYS A 348 -16.30 4.35 -19.92
C LYS A 348 -17.74 4.23 -20.38
N GLU A 349 -17.97 3.95 -21.68
CA GLU A 349 -19.33 3.91 -22.25
C GLU A 349 -20.26 2.95 -21.49
N ALA A 350 -19.75 1.79 -21.05
CA ALA A 350 -20.54 0.76 -20.38
C ALA A 350 -20.68 0.94 -18.85
N LEU A 351 -19.69 1.56 -18.19
CA LEU A 351 -19.66 1.72 -16.73
C LEU A 351 -19.99 3.14 -16.27
N GLY A 352 -20.10 4.08 -17.21
CA GLY A 352 -20.36 5.49 -16.91
C GLY A 352 -19.12 6.22 -16.37
N ARG A 353 -19.38 7.19 -15.50
CA ARG A 353 -18.33 8.01 -14.86
C ARG A 353 -17.71 7.27 -13.68
N GLY A 354 -16.38 7.33 -13.58
CA GLY A 354 -15.61 6.74 -12.50
C GLY A 354 -14.29 7.46 -12.31
N PHE A 355 -13.37 6.81 -11.62
CA PHE A 355 -12.03 7.33 -11.35
C PHE A 355 -10.98 6.26 -11.61
N ASN A 356 -9.95 6.60 -12.37
CA ASN A 356 -8.72 5.82 -12.43
C ASN A 356 -7.86 6.20 -11.22
N CYS A 357 -7.62 5.24 -10.34
CA CYS A 357 -6.93 5.44 -9.07
C CYS A 357 -5.58 4.74 -9.07
N GLY A 358 -4.56 5.41 -8.52
CA GLY A 358 -3.25 4.85 -8.29
C GLY A 358 -3.05 4.47 -6.83
N PHE A 359 -2.44 3.32 -6.61
CA PHE A 359 -2.25 2.66 -5.32
C PHE A 359 -0.81 2.17 -5.15
N LEU A 360 -0.38 1.98 -3.91
CA LEU A 360 0.95 1.41 -3.60
C LEU A 360 1.01 -0.09 -3.93
N GLY A 361 -0.07 -0.81 -3.70
CA GLY A 361 -0.17 -2.23 -3.95
C GLY A 361 -1.61 -2.74 -3.87
N THR A 362 -1.79 -4.05 -3.89
CA THR A 362 -3.12 -4.69 -3.89
C THR A 362 -3.85 -4.56 -2.55
N LEU A 363 -3.13 -4.66 -1.43
CA LEU A 363 -3.72 -4.44 -0.11
C LEU A 363 -4.21 -3.00 0.04
N HIS A 364 -3.50 -2.03 -0.52
CA HIS A 364 -3.95 -0.64 -0.52
C HIS A 364 -5.27 -0.46 -1.29
N ILE A 365 -5.45 -1.14 -2.44
CA ILE A 365 -6.74 -1.16 -3.17
C ILE A 365 -7.86 -1.70 -2.29
N GLU A 366 -7.61 -2.82 -1.62
CA GLU A 366 -8.58 -3.49 -0.75
C GLU A 366 -9.01 -2.58 0.41
N ILE A 367 -8.05 -1.96 1.09
CA ILE A 367 -8.31 -1.04 2.20
C ILE A 367 -9.15 0.17 1.74
N ILE A 368 -8.75 0.83 0.65
CA ILE A 368 -9.48 1.99 0.13
C ILE A 368 -10.90 1.59 -0.28
N SER A 369 -11.06 0.44 -0.92
CA SER A 369 -12.36 -0.06 -1.36
C SER A 369 -13.30 -0.38 -0.19
N GLU A 370 -12.79 -1.07 0.83
CA GLU A 370 -13.57 -1.36 2.05
C GLU A 370 -13.91 -0.08 2.83
N ARG A 371 -13.02 0.90 2.86
CA ARG A 371 -13.32 2.20 3.48
C ARG A 371 -14.40 2.95 2.72
N LEU A 372 -14.38 2.95 1.38
CA LEU A 372 -15.42 3.55 0.55
C LEU A 372 -16.79 2.88 0.79
N GLU A 373 -16.80 1.56 0.95
CA GLU A 373 -18.01 0.81 1.27
C GLU A 373 -18.51 1.11 2.68
N ARG A 374 -17.67 0.99 3.71
CA ARG A 374 -18.07 1.10 5.13
C ARG A 374 -18.33 2.53 5.58
N GLU A 375 -17.45 3.49 5.20
CA GLU A 375 -17.53 4.86 5.67
C GLU A 375 -18.53 5.71 4.85
N TYR A 376 -18.74 5.35 3.56
CA TYR A 376 -19.55 6.14 2.63
C TYR A 376 -20.72 5.37 2.02
N GLY A 377 -20.87 4.08 2.30
CA GLY A 377 -21.97 3.24 1.79
C GLY A 377 -21.92 3.00 0.28
N LEU A 378 -20.73 3.05 -0.34
CA LEU A 378 -20.53 2.96 -1.77
C LEU A 378 -20.24 1.52 -2.21
N ASN A 379 -21.12 0.95 -3.03
CA ASN A 379 -20.82 -0.30 -3.74
C ASN A 379 -20.07 0.02 -5.03
N LEU A 380 -18.93 -0.65 -5.23
CA LEU A 380 -18.00 -0.32 -6.31
C LEU A 380 -17.76 -1.47 -7.27
N VAL A 381 -17.67 -1.15 -8.55
CA VAL A 381 -17.07 -2.02 -9.58
C VAL A 381 -15.61 -1.61 -9.73
N ILE A 382 -14.71 -2.53 -9.38
CA ILE A 382 -13.27 -2.31 -9.42
C ILE A 382 -12.70 -3.04 -10.63
N SER A 383 -12.00 -2.33 -11.51
CA SER A 383 -11.33 -2.97 -12.65
C SER A 383 -10.19 -3.87 -12.19
N THR A 384 -9.80 -4.83 -13.03
CA THR A 384 -8.59 -5.64 -12.76
C THR A 384 -7.39 -4.70 -12.58
N PRO A 385 -6.63 -4.83 -11.48
CA PRO A 385 -5.44 -4.02 -11.25
C PRO A 385 -4.43 -4.15 -12.40
N SER A 386 -3.81 -3.03 -12.77
CA SER A 386 -2.76 -2.94 -13.78
C SER A 386 -1.53 -2.24 -13.20
N VAL A 387 -0.37 -2.45 -13.81
CA VAL A 387 0.86 -1.73 -13.46
C VAL A 387 1.05 -0.53 -14.39
N VAL A 388 1.92 0.40 -13.98
CA VAL A 388 2.35 1.50 -14.84
C VAL A 388 3.30 0.93 -15.90
N TYR A 389 3.01 1.20 -17.17
CA TYR A 389 3.93 0.90 -18.26
C TYR A 389 4.63 2.18 -18.74
N LYS A 390 5.84 2.05 -19.25
CA LYS A 390 6.57 3.17 -19.83
C LYS A 390 6.77 2.92 -21.33
N ILE A 391 6.34 3.87 -22.14
CA ILE A 391 6.52 3.86 -23.59
C ILE A 391 7.48 4.96 -23.98
N ILE A 392 8.43 4.61 -24.83
CA ILE A 392 9.34 5.57 -25.45
C ILE A 392 8.89 5.74 -26.90
N ASP A 393 8.53 6.94 -27.27
CA ASP A 393 8.08 7.25 -28.63
C ASP A 393 9.26 7.40 -29.61
N ASN A 394 8.96 7.54 -30.90
CA ASN A 394 9.97 7.73 -31.95
C ASN A 394 10.78 9.05 -31.81
N LYS A 395 10.32 9.98 -30.95
CA LYS A 395 11.00 11.24 -30.59
C LYS A 395 11.82 11.12 -29.31
N ASN A 396 11.96 9.91 -28.74
CA ASN A 396 12.58 9.61 -27.45
C ASN A 396 11.87 10.28 -26.25
N LYS A 397 10.60 10.62 -26.36
CA LYS A 397 9.80 11.10 -25.23
C LYS A 397 9.28 9.90 -24.42
N GLU A 398 9.47 9.94 -23.12
CA GLU A 398 8.90 8.96 -22.19
C GLU A 398 7.45 9.30 -21.87
N ILE A 399 6.57 8.31 -21.97
CA ILE A 399 5.14 8.42 -21.69
C ILE A 399 4.79 7.30 -20.72
N LEU A 400 4.24 7.65 -19.56
CA LEU A 400 3.71 6.68 -18.60
C LEU A 400 2.27 6.34 -18.98
N ILE A 401 1.95 5.05 -19.03
CA ILE A 401 0.64 4.52 -19.38
C ILE A 401 0.04 3.87 -18.13
N HIS A 402 -1.08 4.40 -17.68
CA HIS A 402 -1.79 3.94 -16.49
C HIS A 402 -3.05 3.12 -16.85
N SER A 403 -3.57 3.29 -18.06
CA SER A 403 -4.77 2.62 -18.55
C SER A 403 -4.58 2.13 -19.99
N ALA A 404 -5.25 1.05 -20.37
CA ALA A 404 -5.30 0.61 -21.76
C ALA A 404 -5.93 1.65 -22.71
N ALA A 405 -6.72 2.60 -22.18
CA ALA A 405 -7.27 3.71 -22.96
C ALA A 405 -6.18 4.66 -23.46
N ASP A 406 -5.10 4.84 -22.68
CA ASP A 406 -3.98 5.75 -22.99
C ASP A 406 -2.97 5.15 -23.96
N TRP A 407 -3.21 3.92 -24.45
CA TRP A 407 -2.29 3.22 -25.34
C TRP A 407 -2.10 3.99 -26.65
N PRO A 408 -0.89 4.43 -26.98
CA PRO A 408 -0.64 5.21 -28.18
C PRO A 408 -0.73 4.34 -29.46
N ASN A 409 -0.73 5.00 -30.61
CA ASN A 409 -0.71 4.30 -31.87
C ASN A 409 0.61 3.51 -32.01
N GLN A 410 0.51 2.23 -32.37
CA GLN A 410 1.67 1.33 -32.43
C GLN A 410 2.80 1.82 -33.34
N SER A 411 2.50 2.56 -34.39
CA SER A 411 3.49 3.15 -35.29
C SER A 411 4.35 4.24 -34.65
N THR A 412 3.92 4.80 -33.52
CA THR A 412 4.67 5.86 -32.81
C THR A 412 5.57 5.31 -31.70
N ILE A 413 5.47 4.03 -31.40
CA ILE A 413 6.20 3.37 -30.32
C ILE A 413 7.58 2.93 -30.81
N LYS A 414 8.63 3.38 -30.12
CA LYS A 414 10.03 2.94 -30.34
C LYS A 414 10.42 1.81 -29.39
N ASN A 415 10.08 1.94 -28.10
CA ASN A 415 10.35 0.93 -27.07
C ASN A 415 9.23 0.92 -26.04
N MET A 416 9.05 -0.24 -25.42
CA MET A 416 8.08 -0.45 -24.34
C MET A 416 8.78 -1.07 -23.16
N GLU A 417 8.46 -0.60 -21.95
CA GLU A 417 9.08 -1.07 -20.72
C GLU A 417 7.99 -1.34 -19.67
N GLU A 418 8.23 -2.37 -18.86
CA GLU A 418 7.39 -2.72 -17.71
C GLU A 418 8.20 -2.70 -16.42
N PRO A 419 7.57 -2.43 -15.25
CA PRO A 419 8.25 -2.42 -13.96
C PRO A 419 8.63 -3.84 -13.54
N TRP A 420 9.88 -3.98 -13.09
CA TRP A 420 10.44 -5.21 -12.55
C TRP A 420 10.72 -5.09 -11.07
N VAL A 421 10.65 -6.22 -10.39
CA VAL A 421 10.89 -6.33 -8.96
C VAL A 421 11.83 -7.50 -8.64
N SER A 422 12.57 -7.37 -7.56
CA SER A 422 13.22 -8.45 -6.86
C SER A 422 12.25 -8.99 -5.81
N LEU A 423 11.78 -10.20 -6.00
CA LEU A 423 10.87 -10.91 -5.11
C LEU A 423 11.68 -11.80 -4.18
N GLU A 424 11.49 -11.66 -2.88
CA GLU A 424 12.06 -12.49 -1.84
C GLU A 424 10.94 -13.34 -1.23
N VAL A 425 11.03 -14.67 -1.31
CA VAL A 425 10.06 -15.62 -0.73
C VAL A 425 10.75 -16.41 0.36
N ILE A 426 10.28 -16.27 1.60
CA ILE A 426 10.75 -17.08 2.73
C ILE A 426 9.78 -18.23 2.95
N ALA A 427 10.31 -19.41 3.05
CA ALA A 427 9.51 -20.62 3.23
C ALA A 427 10.28 -21.75 3.93
N PRO A 428 9.54 -22.73 4.52
CA PRO A 428 10.15 -23.96 4.97
C PRO A 428 10.84 -24.70 3.82
N SER A 429 12.03 -25.25 4.07
CA SER A 429 12.85 -25.92 3.07
C SER A 429 12.13 -27.09 2.37
N ASN A 430 11.24 -27.78 3.07
CA ASN A 430 10.42 -28.87 2.53
C ASN A 430 9.33 -28.42 1.54
N GLN A 431 9.01 -27.12 1.48
CA GLN A 431 8.00 -26.55 0.56
C GLN A 431 8.62 -25.92 -0.70
N MET A 432 9.95 -25.86 -0.78
CA MET A 432 10.69 -25.19 -1.85
C MET A 432 10.33 -25.68 -3.24
N GLY A 433 10.12 -26.99 -3.44
CA GLY A 433 9.78 -27.57 -4.74
C GLY A 433 8.49 -26.97 -5.32
N LYS A 434 7.42 -26.93 -4.52
CA LYS A 434 6.12 -26.39 -4.93
C LYS A 434 6.19 -24.89 -5.22
N LEU A 435 6.92 -24.15 -4.39
CA LEU A 435 7.09 -22.70 -4.56
C LEU A 435 7.90 -22.39 -5.82
N MET A 436 8.95 -23.15 -6.09
CA MET A 436 9.74 -23.01 -7.32
C MET A 436 8.90 -23.25 -8.59
N GLU A 437 7.94 -24.18 -8.57
CA GLU A 437 7.00 -24.38 -9.69
C GLU A 437 6.13 -23.14 -9.92
N ILE A 438 5.59 -22.55 -8.84
CA ILE A 438 4.81 -21.31 -8.92
C ILE A 438 5.66 -20.17 -9.46
N LEU A 439 6.87 -19.98 -8.92
CA LEU A 439 7.77 -18.90 -9.34
C LEU A 439 8.23 -19.06 -10.80
N LYS A 440 8.49 -20.27 -11.25
CA LYS A 440 8.81 -20.55 -12.65
C LYS A 440 7.66 -20.24 -13.62
N SER A 441 6.40 -20.27 -13.14
CA SER A 441 5.27 -19.83 -13.95
C SER A 441 5.21 -18.32 -14.16
N LEU A 442 5.89 -17.56 -13.28
CA LEU A 442 6.11 -16.13 -13.48
C LEU A 442 7.21 -15.95 -14.52
N LYS A 443 7.04 -15.02 -15.42
CA LYS A 443 8.05 -14.71 -16.45
C LYS A 443 9.19 -13.92 -15.86
N GLY A 444 10.06 -14.59 -15.15
CA GLY A 444 11.14 -13.98 -14.41
C GLY A 444 12.39 -14.86 -14.36
N ASN A 445 13.39 -14.39 -13.63
CA ASN A 445 14.68 -15.03 -13.49
C ASN A 445 14.91 -15.44 -12.03
N TYR A 446 15.24 -16.71 -11.81
CA TYR A 446 15.77 -17.17 -10.54
C TYR A 446 17.15 -16.51 -10.32
N VAL A 447 17.36 -15.95 -9.14
CA VAL A 447 18.64 -15.34 -8.77
C VAL A 447 19.43 -16.29 -7.87
N GLU A 448 18.91 -16.55 -6.67
CA GLU A 448 19.60 -17.38 -5.69
C GLU A 448 18.63 -17.95 -4.65
N THR A 449 19.14 -18.92 -3.87
CA THR A 449 18.48 -19.41 -2.66
C THR A 449 19.45 -19.35 -1.51
N ASN A 450 19.08 -18.63 -0.47
CA ASN A 450 19.85 -18.48 0.76
C ASN A 450 19.14 -19.22 1.90
N TYR A 451 19.88 -19.98 2.71
CA TYR A 451 19.33 -20.69 3.86
C TYR A 451 19.52 -19.85 5.12
N LEU A 452 18.42 -19.54 5.81
CA LEU A 452 18.45 -18.91 7.14
C LEU A 452 18.77 -19.95 8.22
N SER A 453 18.22 -21.14 8.07
CA SER A 453 18.46 -22.33 8.88
C SER A 453 18.31 -23.58 8.01
N PRO A 454 18.64 -24.78 8.48
CA PRO A 454 18.39 -26.03 7.73
C PRO A 454 16.92 -26.21 7.33
N GLU A 455 15.99 -25.64 8.11
CA GLU A 455 14.56 -25.78 7.90
C GLU A 455 13.93 -24.63 7.11
N ARG A 456 14.64 -23.51 6.91
CA ARG A 456 14.08 -22.29 6.30
C ARG A 456 15.00 -21.65 5.27
N ALA A 457 14.44 -21.33 4.12
CA ALA A 457 15.18 -20.74 3.01
C ALA A 457 14.48 -19.50 2.43
N ILE A 458 15.30 -18.64 1.82
CA ILE A 458 14.89 -17.47 1.06
C ILE A 458 15.14 -17.75 -0.41
N ILE A 459 14.11 -17.67 -1.23
CA ILE A 459 14.23 -17.67 -2.68
C ILE A 459 14.23 -16.23 -3.17
N VAL A 460 15.24 -15.85 -3.92
CA VAL A 460 15.30 -14.55 -4.60
C VAL A 460 15.00 -14.74 -6.08
N PHE A 461 13.98 -14.02 -6.57
CA PHE A 461 13.49 -14.15 -7.93
C PHE A 461 13.19 -12.77 -8.53
N GLU A 462 13.69 -12.47 -9.71
CA GLU A 462 13.34 -11.23 -10.41
C GLU A 462 12.19 -11.47 -11.38
N THR A 463 11.15 -10.64 -11.32
CA THR A 463 9.95 -10.81 -12.15
C THR A 463 9.28 -9.46 -12.47
N PRO A 464 8.51 -9.38 -13.57
CA PRO A 464 7.63 -8.23 -13.80
C PRO A 464 6.61 -8.06 -12.66
N LEU A 465 6.38 -6.82 -12.21
CA LEU A 465 5.43 -6.51 -11.13
C LEU A 465 4.02 -7.03 -11.43
N ARG A 466 3.59 -7.05 -12.71
CA ARG A 466 2.28 -7.59 -13.11
C ARG A 466 2.05 -9.05 -12.69
N GLY A 467 3.12 -9.85 -12.60
CA GLY A 467 3.04 -11.23 -12.14
C GLY A 467 2.74 -11.36 -10.64
N ILE A 468 3.09 -10.35 -9.85
CA ILE A 468 2.86 -10.34 -8.39
C ILE A 468 1.43 -9.91 -8.08
N ILE A 469 0.92 -8.86 -8.72
CA ILE A 469 -0.42 -8.32 -8.44
C ILE A 469 -1.55 -9.28 -8.85
N ALA A 470 -1.26 -10.34 -9.63
CA ALA A 470 -2.21 -11.36 -10.05
C ALA A 470 -2.21 -12.56 -9.09
N ASN A 471 -2.65 -12.39 -7.83
CA ASN A 471 -2.87 -13.46 -6.84
C ASN A 471 -1.63 -14.29 -6.44
N LEU A 472 -0.41 -13.78 -6.62
CA LEU A 472 0.78 -14.54 -6.25
C LEU A 472 0.85 -14.81 -4.74
N TYR A 473 0.47 -13.82 -3.92
CA TYR A 473 0.47 -13.94 -2.46
C TYR A 473 -0.38 -15.13 -1.99
N ASP A 474 -1.61 -15.24 -2.51
CA ASP A 474 -2.53 -16.33 -2.15
C ASP A 474 -2.03 -17.70 -2.64
N LYS A 475 -1.45 -17.74 -3.84
CA LYS A 475 -0.84 -18.96 -4.38
C LYS A 475 0.32 -19.43 -3.51
N ILE A 476 1.20 -18.53 -3.10
CA ILE A 476 2.33 -18.84 -2.22
C ILE A 476 1.84 -19.31 -0.85
N LYS A 477 0.90 -18.58 -0.23
CA LYS A 477 0.31 -18.99 1.05
C LYS A 477 -0.37 -20.35 0.99
N THR A 478 -1.18 -20.57 -0.03
CA THR A 478 -1.89 -21.86 -0.19
C THR A 478 -0.91 -23.01 -0.40
N ALA A 479 0.10 -22.86 -1.25
CA ALA A 479 1.09 -23.88 -1.53
C ALA A 479 1.95 -24.24 -0.33
N SER A 480 2.19 -23.28 0.55
CA SER A 480 2.98 -23.42 1.78
C SER A 480 2.14 -23.69 3.03
N GLN A 481 0.84 -23.88 2.91
CA GLN A 481 -0.07 -24.06 4.07
C GLN A 481 -0.01 -22.87 5.05
N GLY A 482 0.23 -21.66 4.56
CA GLY A 482 0.31 -20.44 5.34
C GLY A 482 1.71 -20.08 5.87
N TYR A 483 2.70 -20.97 5.73
CA TYR A 483 4.03 -20.76 6.32
C TYR A 483 4.99 -19.91 5.48
N ALA A 484 4.72 -19.71 4.19
CA ALA A 484 5.57 -18.85 3.38
C ALA A 484 5.09 -17.39 3.41
N SER A 485 6.05 -16.50 3.35
CA SER A 485 5.84 -15.06 3.21
C SER A 485 6.64 -14.52 2.04
N MET A 486 6.20 -13.40 1.49
CA MET A 486 6.92 -12.75 0.40
C MET A 486 7.07 -11.26 0.65
N ASN A 487 8.11 -10.71 0.08
CA ASN A 487 8.37 -9.28 -0.02
C ASN A 487 8.98 -8.97 -1.38
N TYR A 488 8.83 -7.74 -1.87
CA TYR A 488 9.44 -7.34 -3.13
C TYR A 488 10.02 -5.93 -3.07
N LYS A 489 11.03 -5.69 -3.91
CA LYS A 489 11.68 -4.37 -4.09
C LYS A 489 11.67 -3.99 -5.55
N MET A 490 11.36 -2.74 -5.86
CA MET A 490 11.41 -2.23 -7.23
C MET A 490 12.84 -2.21 -7.78
N LEU A 491 13.03 -2.77 -8.96
CA LEU A 491 14.29 -2.76 -9.73
C LEU A 491 14.28 -1.70 -10.85
N GLY A 492 13.14 -1.04 -11.09
CA GLY A 492 12.97 -0.11 -12.18
C GLY A 492 12.26 -0.73 -13.38
N PHE A 493 12.40 -0.11 -14.55
CA PHE A 493 11.73 -0.54 -15.77
C PHE A 493 12.69 -1.33 -16.66
N ARG A 494 12.17 -2.40 -17.29
CA ARG A 494 12.91 -3.20 -18.28
C ARG A 494 12.09 -3.34 -19.55
N SER A 495 12.76 -3.46 -20.69
CA SER A 495 12.12 -3.63 -21.99
C SER A 495 11.25 -4.87 -22.03
N ALA A 496 10.03 -4.73 -22.58
CA ALA A 496 9.05 -5.79 -22.69
C ALA A 496 8.28 -5.69 -24.01
N LYS A 497 7.82 -6.83 -24.54
CA LYS A 497 6.91 -6.87 -25.68
C LYS A 497 5.47 -6.83 -25.17
N LEU A 498 4.86 -5.66 -25.24
CA LEU A 498 3.52 -5.41 -24.74
C LEU A 498 2.54 -5.16 -25.87
N VAL A 499 1.30 -5.57 -25.69
CA VAL A 499 0.21 -5.33 -26.64
C VAL A 499 -1.06 -4.92 -25.92
N LYS A 500 -1.87 -4.08 -26.60
CA LYS A 500 -3.22 -3.79 -26.15
C LYS A 500 -4.13 -4.94 -26.59
N LEU A 501 -4.66 -5.65 -25.60
CA LEU A 501 -5.70 -6.66 -25.80
C LEU A 501 -7.06 -5.97 -25.78
N GLU A 502 -7.79 -6.04 -26.89
CA GLU A 502 -9.12 -5.46 -27.06
C GLU A 502 -10.16 -6.57 -27.01
N ILE A 503 -11.27 -6.31 -26.30
CA ILE A 503 -12.41 -7.25 -26.23
C ILE A 503 -13.57 -6.66 -27.04
N LEU A 504 -14.13 -7.47 -27.95
CA LEU A 504 -15.25 -7.10 -28.78
C LEU A 504 -16.46 -7.97 -28.42
N ILE A 505 -17.60 -7.31 -28.20
CA ILE A 505 -18.90 -7.95 -27.95
C ILE A 505 -19.82 -7.59 -29.12
N ALA A 506 -20.29 -8.59 -29.85
CA ALA A 506 -21.06 -8.41 -31.09
C ALA A 506 -20.37 -7.52 -32.13
N GLY A 507 -19.03 -7.49 -32.16
CA GLY A 507 -18.21 -6.68 -33.07
C GLY A 507 -17.95 -5.24 -32.59
N GLN A 508 -18.50 -4.83 -31.46
CA GLN A 508 -18.23 -3.51 -30.84
C GLN A 508 -17.16 -3.68 -29.76
N LYS A 509 -16.19 -2.75 -29.71
CA LYS A 509 -15.13 -2.74 -28.70
C LYS A 509 -15.71 -2.35 -27.35
N GLU A 510 -15.42 -3.16 -26.34
CA GLU A 510 -15.74 -2.85 -24.96
C GLU A 510 -14.46 -2.45 -24.21
N GLU A 511 -14.26 -1.14 -24.10
CA GLU A 511 -13.02 -0.60 -23.53
C GLU A 511 -12.79 -0.97 -22.06
N ALA A 512 -13.86 -1.21 -21.32
CA ALA A 512 -13.76 -1.59 -19.90
C ALA A 512 -13.04 -2.93 -19.70
N PHE A 513 -13.07 -3.83 -20.68
CA PHE A 513 -12.35 -5.10 -20.65
C PHE A 513 -10.99 -5.06 -21.35
N SER A 514 -10.66 -3.95 -22.02
CA SER A 514 -9.36 -3.80 -22.68
C SER A 514 -8.23 -3.69 -21.65
N ARG A 515 -7.12 -4.35 -21.90
CA ARG A 515 -5.97 -4.37 -20.99
C ARG A 515 -4.65 -4.44 -21.74
N ILE A 516 -3.57 -4.05 -21.08
CA ILE A 516 -2.22 -4.19 -21.58
C ILE A 516 -1.66 -5.51 -21.06
N VAL A 517 -1.15 -6.34 -21.96
CA VAL A 517 -0.61 -7.66 -21.62
C VAL A 517 0.69 -7.92 -22.38
N ALA A 518 1.49 -8.88 -21.92
CA ALA A 518 2.61 -9.35 -22.71
C ALA A 518 2.12 -10.07 -23.97
N GLU A 519 2.82 -9.87 -25.07
CA GLU A 519 2.42 -10.39 -26.40
C GLU A 519 2.19 -11.91 -26.38
N ASP A 520 3.04 -12.64 -25.70
CA ASP A 520 2.97 -14.11 -25.59
C ASP A 520 1.88 -14.63 -24.65
N GLU A 521 1.36 -13.80 -23.73
CA GLU A 521 0.25 -14.12 -22.82
C GLU A 521 -1.11 -13.72 -23.40
N ALA A 522 -1.11 -12.85 -24.42
CA ALA A 522 -2.31 -12.22 -24.93
C ALA A 522 -3.40 -13.21 -25.39
N TYR A 523 -3.00 -14.33 -25.97
CA TYR A 523 -3.94 -15.37 -26.38
C TYR A 523 -4.65 -16.00 -25.18
N PHE A 524 -3.91 -16.39 -24.15
CA PHE A 524 -4.45 -17.04 -22.95
C PHE A 524 -5.36 -16.09 -22.16
N GLU A 525 -4.92 -14.84 -21.99
CA GLU A 525 -5.73 -13.80 -21.33
C GLU A 525 -6.99 -13.48 -22.14
N GLY A 526 -6.86 -13.31 -23.44
CA GLY A 526 -8.00 -13.07 -24.32
C GLY A 526 -9.01 -14.21 -24.29
N LYS A 527 -8.54 -15.46 -24.32
CA LYS A 527 -9.39 -16.66 -24.22
C LYS A 527 -10.10 -16.71 -22.88
N ARG A 528 -9.40 -16.48 -21.77
CA ARG A 528 -9.96 -16.45 -20.40
C ARG A 528 -11.11 -15.44 -20.29
N VAL A 529 -10.91 -14.22 -20.80
CA VAL A 529 -11.92 -13.16 -20.74
C VAL A 529 -13.16 -13.51 -21.56
N VAL A 530 -12.99 -14.00 -22.80
CA VAL A 530 -14.17 -14.34 -23.64
C VAL A 530 -14.91 -15.56 -23.12
N GLU A 531 -14.24 -16.52 -22.48
CA GLU A 531 -14.88 -17.66 -21.80
C GLU A 531 -15.69 -17.19 -20.59
N LYS A 532 -15.12 -16.39 -19.68
CA LYS A 532 -15.86 -15.82 -18.55
C LYS A 532 -17.07 -15.01 -19.01
N LEU A 533 -16.92 -14.16 -20.04
CA LEU A 533 -18.04 -13.40 -20.61
C LEU A 533 -19.14 -14.30 -21.17
N LYS A 534 -18.80 -15.43 -21.80
CA LYS A 534 -19.77 -16.39 -22.31
C LYS A 534 -20.64 -16.99 -21.20
N ASP A 535 -20.03 -17.26 -20.05
CA ASP A 535 -20.73 -17.87 -18.92
C ASP A 535 -21.65 -16.88 -18.18
N VAL A 536 -21.30 -15.60 -18.18
CA VAL A 536 -22.01 -14.59 -17.40
C VAL A 536 -23.04 -13.79 -18.22
N LEU A 537 -22.77 -13.55 -19.52
CA LEU A 537 -23.67 -12.78 -20.35
C LEU A 537 -24.94 -13.56 -20.71
N PRO A 538 -26.14 -13.01 -20.50
CA PRO A 538 -27.37 -13.69 -20.83
C PRO A 538 -27.53 -13.85 -22.35
N PRO A 539 -28.11 -14.98 -22.82
CA PRO A 539 -28.40 -15.19 -24.22
C PRO A 539 -29.31 -14.09 -24.78
N GLN A 540 -28.97 -13.56 -25.95
CA GLN A 540 -29.74 -12.55 -26.67
C GLN A 540 -30.62 -13.20 -27.75
N MET A 541 -31.51 -12.42 -28.36
CA MET A 541 -32.36 -12.87 -29.46
C MET A 541 -31.57 -13.19 -30.74
N PHE A 542 -30.27 -12.83 -30.78
CA PHE A 542 -29.32 -13.13 -31.84
C PHE A 542 -28.02 -13.70 -31.27
N SER A 543 -27.22 -14.36 -32.09
CA SER A 543 -25.95 -14.91 -31.64
C SER A 543 -24.94 -13.80 -31.39
N VAL A 544 -24.36 -13.75 -30.19
CA VAL A 544 -23.36 -12.79 -29.77
C VAL A 544 -21.98 -13.39 -29.95
N ALA A 545 -21.17 -12.77 -30.79
CA ALA A 545 -19.74 -13.11 -30.92
C ALA A 545 -18.95 -12.36 -29.84
N LEU A 546 -18.19 -13.08 -29.04
CA LEU A 546 -17.23 -12.57 -28.08
C LEU A 546 -15.85 -12.79 -28.66
N GLN A 547 -15.05 -11.74 -28.79
CA GLN A 547 -13.77 -11.81 -29.51
C GLN A 547 -12.71 -11.05 -28.73
N ALA A 548 -11.51 -11.60 -28.68
CA ALA A 548 -10.32 -10.92 -28.21
C ALA A 548 -9.43 -10.61 -29.43
N ALA A 549 -8.95 -9.37 -29.51
CA ALA A 549 -8.17 -8.92 -30.66
C ALA A 549 -6.93 -8.10 -30.24
N ILE A 550 -5.92 -8.10 -31.08
CA ILE A 550 -4.72 -7.27 -30.98
C ILE A 550 -4.56 -6.52 -32.31
N GLY A 551 -4.58 -5.18 -32.27
CA GLY A 551 -4.43 -4.37 -33.49
C GLY A 551 -5.46 -4.73 -34.58
N GLY A 552 -6.67 -5.10 -34.20
CA GLY A 552 -7.74 -5.54 -35.10
C GLY A 552 -7.70 -7.02 -35.52
N LYS A 553 -6.63 -7.75 -35.23
CA LYS A 553 -6.53 -9.20 -35.51
C LYS A 553 -7.16 -9.99 -34.36
N ILE A 554 -8.18 -10.80 -34.66
CA ILE A 554 -8.83 -11.66 -33.69
C ILE A 554 -7.91 -12.82 -33.34
N ILE A 555 -7.63 -13.00 -32.03
CA ILE A 555 -6.76 -14.05 -31.49
C ILE A 555 -7.55 -15.14 -30.76
N ALA A 556 -8.69 -14.79 -30.12
CA ALA A 556 -9.57 -15.74 -29.47
C ALA A 556 -11.04 -15.38 -29.73
N ARG A 557 -11.92 -16.38 -29.76
CA ARG A 557 -13.33 -16.18 -30.05
C ARG A 557 -14.19 -17.21 -29.33
N GLU A 558 -15.30 -16.72 -28.74
CA GLU A 558 -16.41 -17.51 -28.25
C GLU A 558 -17.74 -16.98 -28.82
N THR A 559 -18.80 -17.77 -28.73
CA THR A 559 -20.10 -17.36 -29.24
C THR A 559 -21.21 -17.80 -28.28
N ILE A 560 -22.02 -16.84 -27.85
CA ILE A 560 -23.27 -17.09 -27.12
C ILE A 560 -24.35 -17.39 -28.15
N ARG A 561 -25.01 -18.56 -28.03
CA ARG A 561 -26.09 -18.94 -28.94
C ARG A 561 -27.31 -18.03 -28.74
N ALA A 562 -28.02 -17.75 -29.84
CA ALA A 562 -29.26 -16.96 -29.77
C ALA A 562 -30.35 -17.74 -29.00
N TYR A 563 -31.13 -17.02 -28.22
CA TYR A 563 -32.33 -17.57 -27.61
C TYR A 563 -33.25 -18.11 -28.73
N MET A 564 -33.65 -19.37 -28.65
CA MET A 564 -34.53 -19.99 -29.64
C MET A 564 -35.94 -20.09 -29.08
N LYS A 565 -36.84 -19.26 -29.61
CA LYS A 565 -38.28 -19.47 -29.45
C LYS A 565 -38.76 -20.37 -30.57
N ASP A 566 -39.41 -21.49 -30.28
CA ASP A 566 -40.05 -22.30 -31.32
C ASP A 566 -41.29 -21.60 -31.86
N VAL A 567 -41.10 -20.91 -33.00
CA VAL A 567 -42.16 -20.18 -33.68
C VAL A 567 -43.11 -21.09 -34.46
N ALA A 568 -42.78 -22.38 -34.57
CA ALA A 568 -43.56 -23.37 -35.35
C ALA A 568 -44.28 -24.39 -34.47
N GLY A 569 -43.99 -24.45 -33.16
CA GLY A 569 -44.55 -25.43 -32.22
C GLY A 569 -46.09 -25.35 -32.04
N TYR A 570 -46.66 -24.15 -32.26
CA TYR A 570 -48.09 -23.94 -32.15
C TYR A 570 -48.89 -24.28 -33.44
N LEU A 571 -48.20 -24.65 -34.51
CA LEU A 571 -48.85 -25.02 -35.76
C LEU A 571 -49.20 -26.52 -35.76
N TYR A 572 -50.45 -26.84 -35.43
CA TYR A 572 -51.03 -28.15 -35.59
C TYR A 572 -51.28 -28.42 -37.07
N GLY A 573 -50.82 -29.58 -37.61
CA GLY A 573 -51.02 -29.97 -38.98
C GLY A 573 -49.82 -29.75 -39.91
N GLY A 574 -49.76 -30.55 -40.98
CA GLY A 574 -48.58 -30.77 -41.83
C GLY A 574 -48.21 -29.67 -42.82
N ASP A 575 -48.58 -28.41 -42.62
CA ASP A 575 -48.17 -27.32 -43.53
C ASP A 575 -46.71 -26.96 -43.34
N ILE A 576 -45.84 -27.73 -43.96
CA ILE A 576 -44.39 -27.57 -43.98
C ILE A 576 -44.01 -26.20 -44.56
N THR A 577 -44.75 -25.70 -45.54
CA THR A 577 -44.45 -24.42 -46.21
C THR A 577 -44.64 -23.24 -45.26
N ARG A 578 -45.69 -23.26 -44.44
CA ARG A 578 -45.95 -22.20 -43.45
C ARG A 578 -44.94 -22.25 -42.31
N LYS A 579 -44.55 -23.43 -41.84
CA LYS A 579 -43.47 -23.65 -40.85
C LYS A 579 -42.14 -23.10 -41.37
N ASN A 580 -41.79 -23.34 -42.62
CA ASN A 580 -40.56 -22.87 -43.24
C ASN A 580 -40.56 -21.34 -43.42
N LYS A 581 -41.69 -20.74 -43.86
CA LYS A 581 -41.81 -19.28 -43.96
C LYS A 581 -41.62 -18.56 -42.61
N LEU A 582 -42.17 -19.13 -41.52
CA LEU A 582 -41.99 -18.55 -40.18
C LEU A 582 -40.55 -18.68 -39.70
N ARG A 583 -39.87 -19.83 -39.93
CA ARG A 583 -38.45 -20.00 -39.64
C ARG A 583 -37.57 -19.07 -40.46
N GLU A 584 -37.87 -18.85 -41.73
CA GLU A 584 -37.15 -17.88 -42.56
C GLU A 584 -37.33 -16.44 -42.10
N LYS A 585 -38.57 -16.07 -41.72
CA LYS A 585 -38.90 -14.75 -41.16
C LYS A 585 -38.11 -14.51 -39.85
N GLN A 586 -38.05 -15.52 -38.98
CA GLN A 586 -37.26 -15.50 -37.74
C GLN A 586 -35.75 -15.36 -38.07
N LYS A 587 -35.25 -16.11 -39.06
CA LYS A 587 -33.84 -16.05 -39.48
C LYS A 587 -33.47 -14.65 -40.03
N LYS A 588 -34.35 -14.04 -40.85
CA LYS A 588 -34.17 -12.67 -41.36
C LYS A 588 -34.21 -11.65 -40.24
N GLY A 589 -35.16 -11.74 -39.29
CA GLY A 589 -35.23 -10.87 -38.11
C GLY A 589 -34.00 -10.94 -37.23
N LYS A 590 -33.50 -12.19 -36.97
CA LYS A 590 -32.24 -12.38 -36.21
C LYS A 590 -31.02 -11.78 -36.93
N LYS A 591 -30.96 -11.85 -38.27
CA LYS A 591 -29.87 -11.26 -39.05
C LYS A 591 -29.86 -9.74 -38.97
N LEU A 592 -31.07 -9.10 -39.01
CA LEU A 592 -31.23 -7.67 -38.84
C LEU A 592 -30.88 -7.21 -37.42
N MET A 593 -31.32 -7.95 -36.42
CA MET A 593 -30.93 -7.67 -35.00
C MET A 593 -29.45 -7.80 -34.78
N LYS A 594 -28.77 -8.78 -35.39
CA LYS A 594 -27.33 -8.93 -35.31
C LYS A 594 -26.56 -7.75 -35.91
N GLN A 595 -27.11 -7.08 -36.95
CA GLN A 595 -26.48 -5.92 -37.59
C GLN A 595 -26.70 -4.61 -36.82
N LYS A 596 -27.80 -4.47 -36.07
CA LYS A 596 -28.23 -3.21 -35.42
C LYS A 596 -28.27 -3.30 -33.89
N GLY A 597 -28.28 -4.52 -33.33
CA GLY A 597 -28.44 -4.73 -31.90
C GLY A 597 -27.17 -4.46 -31.12
N ARG A 598 -27.28 -3.60 -30.11
CA ARG A 598 -26.24 -3.47 -29.07
C ARG A 598 -26.53 -4.52 -27.98
N VAL A 599 -25.45 -5.08 -27.43
CA VAL A 599 -25.53 -5.94 -26.26
C VAL A 599 -25.27 -5.10 -25.03
N ASN A 600 -26.27 -4.98 -24.17
CA ASN A 600 -26.06 -4.35 -22.87
C ASN A 600 -25.30 -5.32 -21.95
N VAL A 601 -24.16 -4.91 -21.44
CA VAL A 601 -23.34 -5.71 -20.52
C VAL A 601 -23.82 -5.38 -19.10
N PRO A 602 -24.39 -6.34 -18.36
CA PRO A 602 -24.84 -6.08 -17.00
C PRO A 602 -23.65 -5.89 -16.05
N THR A 603 -23.83 -5.10 -15.00
CA THR A 603 -22.79 -4.83 -13.95
C THR A 603 -22.18 -6.13 -13.39
N LYS A 604 -23.01 -7.16 -13.22
CA LYS A 604 -22.55 -8.49 -12.78
C LYS A 604 -21.47 -9.08 -13.70
N ALA A 605 -21.52 -8.82 -15.00
CA ALA A 605 -20.50 -9.33 -15.93
C ALA A 605 -19.14 -8.65 -15.73
N PHE A 606 -19.13 -7.37 -15.38
CA PHE A 606 -17.90 -6.68 -15.03
C PHE A 606 -17.30 -7.22 -13.73
N LEU A 607 -18.12 -7.39 -12.70
CA LEU A 607 -17.68 -7.96 -11.42
C LEU A 607 -17.06 -9.35 -11.59
N GLU A 608 -17.68 -10.23 -12.36
CA GLU A 608 -17.18 -11.60 -12.57
C GLU A 608 -15.92 -11.65 -13.45
N VAL A 609 -15.82 -10.81 -14.47
CA VAL A 609 -14.63 -10.76 -15.34
C VAL A 609 -13.44 -10.12 -14.63
N PHE A 610 -13.68 -9.10 -13.79
CA PHE A 610 -12.63 -8.43 -13.03
C PHE A 610 -12.17 -9.21 -11.80
N ARG A 611 -12.99 -10.12 -11.30
CA ARG A 611 -12.57 -11.11 -10.29
C ARG A 611 -11.44 -11.98 -10.86
N VAL A 612 -10.27 -11.83 -10.25
CA VAL A 612 -9.05 -12.56 -10.64
C VAL A 612 -9.05 -13.95 -10.05
#